data_dfac10f84c266cee5521f3279442c36b
#
_entry.id   dfac10f84c266cee5521f3279442c36b
#
_cell.length_a   1.000
_cell.length_b   1.000
_cell.length_c   1.000
_cell.angle_alpha   90.00
_cell.angle_beta   90.00
_cell.angle_gamma   90.00
#
_symmetry.space_group_name_H-M   'P 1'
#
loop_
_entity.id
_entity.type
_entity.pdbx_description
1 polymer ?
#
loop_
_entity_poly.entity_id
_entity_poly.type
_entity_poly.pdbx_seq_one_letter_code
_entity_poly.pdbx_strand_id
1 'polypeptide(L)'
;INPSSVSDPVIVKAGGQYLYTLASVVDDIDYGVTDIIRGSDHVTNTAVQIQIFKALSKPVPNFGHHSLLIDLDGKALSKRDGSLNLKTLKNSGIEPMAIVSLLVSLGSANVIELYKNFKDIFDTFDLSSLSKAPAKLNISSLNALSQKAVQELSINEVEDYISSIGVPKDLSRNFWDMAKENISTKHDMEELWKICKRDVELDKADPDYEFLQKAFSLLKEFNKEPEPWKLWTEKVKKVSQRKGKEL
;
A
#
# COMPACT_ATOMS: atom_id res chain seq x y z
N ILE A 1 -9.23 -5.08 -33.33
CA ILE A 1 -9.24 -3.74 -33.97
C ILE A 1 -9.07 -3.96 -35.45
N ASN A 2 -9.94 -3.33 -36.28
CA ASN A 2 -9.79 -3.37 -37.71
C ASN A 2 -8.57 -2.51 -38.11
N PRO A 3 -7.53 -3.06 -38.76
CA PRO A 3 -6.36 -2.27 -39.18
C PRO A 3 -6.69 -1.07 -40.04
N SER A 4 -7.75 -1.14 -40.85
CA SER A 4 -8.18 -0.02 -41.72
C SER A 4 -8.78 1.17 -40.93
N SER A 5 -9.07 1.02 -39.65
CA SER A 5 -9.55 2.11 -38.77
C SER A 5 -8.42 2.87 -38.07
N VAL A 6 -7.17 2.46 -38.27
CA VAL A 6 -6.00 3.12 -37.68
C VAL A 6 -5.34 3.95 -38.78
N SER A 7 -5.14 5.25 -38.54
CA SER A 7 -4.39 6.13 -39.45
C SER A 7 -2.93 5.66 -39.55
N ASP A 8 -2.27 6.01 -40.66
CA ASP A 8 -0.85 5.70 -40.86
C ASP A 8 -0.02 6.22 -39.69
N PRO A 9 0.68 5.34 -38.98
CA PRO A 9 1.46 5.75 -37.80
C PRO A 9 2.75 6.42 -38.21
N VAL A 10 3.07 7.54 -37.59
CA VAL A 10 4.42 8.09 -37.66
C VAL A 10 5.35 7.19 -36.85
N ILE A 11 6.33 6.59 -37.49
CA ILE A 11 7.33 5.72 -36.85
C ILE A 11 8.70 6.37 -36.69
N VAL A 12 8.98 7.40 -37.52
CA VAL A 12 10.20 8.21 -37.48
C VAL A 12 9.83 9.68 -37.65
N LYS A 13 10.34 10.56 -36.79
CA LYS A 13 10.19 12.00 -36.92
C LYS A 13 11.05 12.56 -38.08
N ALA A 14 10.70 13.76 -38.56
CA ALA A 14 11.46 14.45 -39.61
C ALA A 14 12.96 14.60 -39.31
N GLY A 15 13.36 14.66 -38.03
CA GLY A 15 14.76 14.70 -37.57
C GLY A 15 15.45 13.34 -37.45
N GLY A 16 14.85 12.25 -37.94
CA GLY A 16 15.44 10.90 -37.89
C GLY A 16 15.26 10.15 -36.57
N GLN A 17 14.58 10.74 -35.57
CA GLN A 17 14.31 10.09 -34.29
C GLN A 17 13.20 9.03 -34.43
N TYR A 18 13.50 7.80 -34.06
CA TYR A 18 12.51 6.72 -33.99
C TYR A 18 11.53 6.95 -32.86
N LEU A 19 10.26 6.64 -33.13
CA LEU A 19 9.20 6.72 -32.13
C LEU A 19 9.01 5.38 -31.42
N TYR A 20 8.43 5.46 -30.24
CA TYR A 20 8.17 4.32 -29.34
C TYR A 20 7.63 3.09 -30.06
N THR A 21 6.64 3.26 -30.93
CA THR A 21 5.94 2.17 -31.59
C THR A 21 6.86 1.28 -32.46
N LEU A 22 7.88 1.86 -33.12
CA LEU A 22 8.86 1.10 -33.87
C LEU A 22 9.99 0.60 -32.97
N ALA A 23 10.55 1.46 -32.12
CA ALA A 23 11.68 1.11 -31.27
C ALA A 23 11.35 -0.08 -30.35
N SER A 24 10.15 -0.07 -29.72
CA SER A 24 9.72 -1.17 -28.86
C SER A 24 9.57 -2.52 -29.61
N VAL A 25 9.10 -2.50 -30.87
CA VAL A 25 9.00 -3.73 -31.67
C VAL A 25 10.37 -4.29 -32.00
N VAL A 26 11.34 -3.43 -32.31
CA VAL A 26 12.73 -3.86 -32.60
C VAL A 26 13.33 -4.47 -31.34
N ASP A 27 13.20 -3.81 -30.18
CA ASP A 27 13.68 -4.34 -28.91
C ASP A 27 13.03 -5.69 -28.57
N ASP A 28 11.71 -5.81 -28.71
CA ASP A 28 10.98 -7.07 -28.47
C ASP A 28 11.46 -8.22 -29.37
N ILE A 29 11.80 -7.90 -30.65
CA ILE A 29 12.36 -8.88 -31.59
C ILE A 29 13.78 -9.29 -31.13
N ASP A 30 14.63 -8.34 -30.81
CA ASP A 30 16.03 -8.57 -30.47
C ASP A 30 16.16 -9.36 -29.16
N TYR A 31 15.27 -9.11 -28.19
CA TYR A 31 15.20 -9.84 -26.92
C TYR A 31 14.37 -11.13 -26.98
N GLY A 32 13.73 -11.43 -28.11
CA GLY A 32 12.91 -12.64 -28.28
C GLY A 32 11.69 -12.69 -27.36
N VAL A 33 11.03 -11.52 -27.15
CA VAL A 33 9.85 -11.41 -26.29
C VAL A 33 8.70 -12.21 -26.88
N THR A 34 8.09 -13.09 -26.09
CA THR A 34 6.99 -13.97 -26.48
C THR A 34 5.62 -13.48 -26.01
N ASP A 35 5.56 -12.74 -24.92
CA ASP A 35 4.32 -12.29 -24.29
C ASP A 35 4.46 -10.86 -23.79
N ILE A 36 3.49 -10.00 -24.16
CA ILE A 36 3.44 -8.57 -23.79
C ILE A 36 2.15 -8.31 -23.03
N ILE A 37 2.24 -8.06 -21.73
CA ILE A 37 1.11 -7.73 -20.88
C ILE A 37 1.24 -6.27 -20.43
N ARG A 38 0.21 -5.45 -20.72
CA ARG A 38 0.24 -4.01 -20.44
C ARG A 38 -1.15 -3.39 -20.28
N GLY A 39 -1.21 -2.11 -19.98
CA GLY A 39 -2.48 -1.41 -19.78
C GLY A 39 -3.33 -1.33 -21.06
N SER A 40 -4.64 -1.28 -20.90
CA SER A 40 -5.61 -1.21 -22.01
C SER A 40 -5.55 0.11 -22.79
N ASP A 41 -4.87 1.14 -22.31
CA ASP A 41 -4.53 2.36 -23.03
C ASP A 41 -3.61 2.12 -24.25
N HIS A 42 -2.90 0.98 -24.27
CA HIS A 42 -2.03 0.58 -25.36
C HIS A 42 -2.70 -0.29 -26.44
N VAL A 43 -4.00 -0.54 -26.39
CA VAL A 43 -4.71 -1.39 -27.36
C VAL A 43 -4.52 -0.90 -28.80
N THR A 44 -4.59 0.42 -29.04
CA THR A 44 -4.36 1.00 -30.37
C THR A 44 -2.90 0.81 -30.82
N ASN A 45 -1.94 1.00 -29.90
CA ASN A 45 -0.52 0.78 -30.18
C ASN A 45 -0.25 -0.68 -30.57
N THR A 46 -0.94 -1.63 -29.91
CA THR A 46 -0.82 -3.06 -30.24
C THR A 46 -1.19 -3.35 -31.68
N ALA A 47 -2.26 -2.74 -32.19
CA ALA A 47 -2.68 -2.93 -33.57
C ALA A 47 -1.60 -2.49 -34.58
N VAL A 48 -0.93 -1.37 -34.30
CA VAL A 48 0.18 -0.86 -35.12
C VAL A 48 1.41 -1.75 -34.99
N GLN A 49 1.78 -2.13 -33.77
CA GLN A 49 2.96 -2.98 -33.53
C GLN A 49 2.84 -4.35 -34.19
N ILE A 50 1.65 -4.97 -34.15
CA ILE A 50 1.41 -6.22 -34.89
C ILE A 50 1.68 -6.04 -36.40
N GLN A 51 1.30 -4.91 -37.00
CA GLN A 51 1.59 -4.64 -38.41
C GLN A 51 3.10 -4.49 -38.66
N ILE A 52 3.83 -3.85 -37.73
CA ILE A 52 5.29 -3.71 -37.83
C ILE A 52 5.98 -5.07 -37.72
N PHE A 53 5.61 -5.94 -36.76
CA PHE A 53 6.12 -7.31 -36.67
C PHE A 53 5.93 -8.06 -37.97
N LYS A 54 4.74 -7.99 -38.58
CA LYS A 54 4.43 -8.62 -39.85
C LYS A 54 5.25 -8.05 -41.02
N ALA A 55 5.39 -6.71 -41.08
CA ALA A 55 6.18 -6.04 -42.12
C ALA A 55 7.68 -6.42 -42.02
N LEU A 56 8.19 -6.68 -40.83
CA LEU A 56 9.54 -7.15 -40.59
C LEU A 56 9.68 -8.68 -40.75
N SER A 57 8.61 -9.39 -41.11
CA SER A 57 8.58 -10.86 -41.23
C SER A 57 9.02 -11.56 -39.95
N LYS A 58 8.64 -11.03 -38.78
CA LYS A 58 8.98 -11.59 -37.48
C LYS A 58 7.75 -12.18 -36.77
N PRO A 59 7.94 -13.18 -35.90
CA PRO A 59 6.86 -13.70 -35.07
C PRO A 59 6.19 -12.62 -34.26
N VAL A 60 4.85 -12.64 -34.20
CA VAL A 60 4.08 -11.70 -33.39
C VAL A 60 3.94 -12.29 -31.97
N PRO A 61 4.33 -11.60 -30.93
CA PRO A 61 4.14 -12.07 -29.55
C PRO A 61 2.65 -12.13 -29.17
N ASN A 62 2.35 -12.84 -28.09
CA ASN A 62 1.03 -12.78 -27.47
C ASN A 62 0.83 -11.42 -26.79
N PHE A 63 -0.37 -10.83 -26.92
CA PHE A 63 -0.69 -9.57 -26.25
C PHE A 63 -1.81 -9.76 -25.24
N GLY A 64 -1.57 -9.33 -24.01
CA GLY A 64 -2.56 -9.19 -22.95
C GLY A 64 -2.75 -7.72 -22.55
N HIS A 65 -3.99 -7.31 -22.30
CA HIS A 65 -4.31 -5.96 -21.84
C HIS A 65 -5.10 -6.04 -20.54
N HIS A 66 -4.51 -5.55 -19.45
CA HIS A 66 -5.21 -5.42 -18.18
C HIS A 66 -5.95 -4.08 -18.10
N SER A 67 -6.96 -4.01 -17.25
CA SER A 67 -7.73 -2.79 -16.99
C SER A 67 -6.85 -1.68 -16.38
N LEU A 68 -7.23 -0.41 -16.62
CA LEU A 68 -6.62 0.73 -15.96
C LEU A 68 -7.21 0.91 -14.57
N LEU A 69 -6.39 1.49 -13.68
CA LEU A 69 -6.85 1.92 -12.37
C LEU A 69 -7.50 3.30 -12.48
N ILE A 70 -8.65 3.43 -11.81
CA ILE A 70 -9.39 4.70 -11.68
C ILE A 70 -9.62 4.99 -10.20
N ASP A 71 -9.92 6.24 -9.86
CA ASP A 71 -10.38 6.62 -8.53
C ASP A 71 -11.83 6.17 -8.28
N LEU A 72 -12.34 6.45 -7.09
CA LEU A 72 -13.72 6.11 -6.72
C LEU A 72 -14.77 6.86 -7.55
N ASP A 73 -14.42 8.05 -8.05
CA ASP A 73 -15.27 8.88 -8.92
C ASP A 73 -15.24 8.45 -10.39
N GLY A 74 -14.40 7.47 -10.73
CA GLY A 74 -14.26 6.96 -12.09
C GLY A 74 -13.28 7.75 -12.97
N LYS A 75 -12.47 8.64 -12.38
CA LYS A 75 -11.45 9.40 -13.12
C LYS A 75 -10.14 8.62 -13.14
N ALA A 76 -9.36 8.80 -14.21
CA ALA A 76 -8.00 8.25 -14.27
C ALA A 76 -7.15 8.79 -13.13
N LEU A 77 -6.37 7.91 -12.48
CA LEU A 77 -5.44 8.31 -11.44
C LEU A 77 -4.45 9.34 -12.00
N SER A 78 -4.52 10.57 -11.48
CA SER A 78 -3.74 11.69 -11.97
C SER A 78 -2.31 11.65 -11.44
N LYS A 79 -1.32 11.73 -12.33
CA LYS A 79 0.09 11.93 -11.94
C LYS A 79 0.33 13.26 -11.20
N ARG A 80 -0.60 14.22 -11.32
CA ARG A 80 -0.47 15.57 -10.75
C ARG A 80 -0.84 15.64 -9.27
N ASP A 81 -1.68 14.72 -8.79
CA ASP A 81 -2.13 14.74 -7.38
C ASP A 81 -1.10 14.12 -6.43
N GLY A 82 0.04 13.61 -6.92
CA GLY A 82 1.20 13.20 -6.14
C GLY A 82 0.96 12.06 -5.12
N SER A 83 -0.28 11.78 -4.79
CA SER A 83 -0.68 10.98 -3.65
C SER A 83 -0.53 9.46 -3.84
N LEU A 84 -0.43 8.97 -5.08
CA LEU A 84 -0.51 7.54 -5.39
C LEU A 84 0.67 6.99 -6.18
N ASN A 85 1.81 7.68 -6.21
CA ASN A 85 3.02 7.07 -6.76
C ASN A 85 3.71 6.17 -5.73
N LEU A 86 4.42 5.15 -6.20
CA LEU A 86 5.09 4.18 -5.33
C LEU A 86 6.08 4.84 -4.35
N LYS A 87 6.73 5.94 -4.75
CA LYS A 87 7.66 6.68 -3.88
C LYS A 87 6.91 7.33 -2.71
N THR A 88 5.76 7.94 -2.96
CA THR A 88 4.92 8.53 -1.91
C THR A 88 4.41 7.45 -0.96
N LEU A 89 3.88 6.33 -1.48
CA LEU A 89 3.42 5.20 -0.67
C LEU A 89 4.54 4.64 0.21
N LYS A 90 5.74 4.46 -0.36
CA LYS A 90 6.93 4.04 0.41
C LYS A 90 7.26 5.03 1.52
N ASN A 91 7.28 6.33 1.21
CA ASN A 91 7.58 7.37 2.20
C ASN A 91 6.51 7.48 3.30
N SER A 92 5.27 7.11 2.99
CA SER A 92 4.18 7.03 3.97
C SER A 92 4.21 5.73 4.79
N GLY A 93 5.19 4.86 4.59
CA GLY A 93 5.34 3.62 5.36
C GLY A 93 4.37 2.50 4.98
N ILE A 94 3.74 2.60 3.79
CA ILE A 94 2.87 1.53 3.29
C ILE A 94 3.69 0.28 3.00
N GLU A 95 3.27 -0.86 3.53
CA GLU A 95 3.93 -2.13 3.33
C GLU A 95 3.83 -2.60 1.86
N PRO A 96 4.95 -3.03 1.24
CA PRO A 96 4.95 -3.43 -0.17
C PRO A 96 3.97 -4.55 -0.50
N MET A 97 3.85 -5.56 0.36
CA MET A 97 2.90 -6.66 0.15
C MET A 97 1.44 -6.23 0.23
N ALA A 98 1.12 -5.16 0.95
CA ALA A 98 -0.23 -4.59 0.93
C ALA A 98 -0.58 -4.00 -0.44
N ILE A 99 0.38 -3.32 -1.10
CA ILE A 99 0.19 -2.79 -2.46
C ILE A 99 -0.01 -3.94 -3.44
N VAL A 100 0.85 -4.94 -3.42
CA VAL A 100 0.77 -6.10 -4.32
C VAL A 100 -0.54 -6.85 -4.10
N SER A 101 -0.91 -7.13 -2.85
CA SER A 101 -2.16 -7.81 -2.49
C SER A 101 -3.40 -7.08 -3.01
N LEU A 102 -3.43 -5.75 -2.84
CA LEU A 102 -4.52 -4.94 -3.38
C LEU A 102 -4.57 -5.05 -4.91
N LEU A 103 -3.44 -4.88 -5.60
CA LEU A 103 -3.38 -4.93 -7.07
C LEU A 103 -3.80 -6.28 -7.64
N VAL A 104 -3.42 -7.38 -7.00
CA VAL A 104 -3.82 -8.74 -7.38
C VAL A 104 -5.34 -8.95 -7.26
N SER A 105 -5.95 -8.36 -6.23
CA SER A 105 -7.39 -8.47 -6.00
C SER A 105 -8.21 -7.52 -6.88
N LEU A 106 -7.62 -6.39 -7.31
CA LEU A 106 -8.31 -5.40 -8.13
C LEU A 106 -8.62 -5.94 -9.54
N GLY A 107 -9.85 -5.72 -9.97
CA GLY A 107 -10.31 -6.19 -11.29
C GLY A 107 -10.73 -7.67 -11.33
N SER A 108 -10.61 -8.39 -10.23
CA SER A 108 -11.16 -9.74 -10.06
C SER A 108 -12.43 -9.74 -9.20
N ALA A 109 -13.11 -10.88 -9.14
CA ALA A 109 -14.23 -11.10 -8.21
C ALA A 109 -13.75 -11.57 -6.82
N ASN A 110 -12.45 -11.67 -6.60
CA ASN A 110 -11.87 -12.16 -5.37
C ASN A 110 -12.02 -11.13 -4.23
N VAL A 111 -12.11 -11.64 -3.02
CA VAL A 111 -12.09 -10.81 -1.81
C VAL A 111 -10.70 -10.16 -1.69
N ILE A 112 -10.67 -8.89 -1.29
CA ILE A 112 -9.42 -8.21 -1.00
C ILE A 112 -8.84 -8.78 0.30
N GLU A 113 -7.73 -9.48 0.19
CA GLU A 113 -7.02 -10.09 1.31
C GLU A 113 -5.52 -9.82 1.23
N LEU A 114 -4.84 -9.94 2.37
CA LEU A 114 -3.40 -9.79 2.45
C LEU A 114 -2.70 -11.10 2.10
N TYR A 115 -1.85 -11.07 1.07
CA TYR A 115 -0.90 -12.14 0.78
C TYR A 115 0.41 -11.88 1.52
N LYS A 116 0.96 -12.91 2.16
CA LYS A 116 2.20 -12.78 2.95
C LYS A 116 3.46 -12.72 2.10
N ASN A 117 3.42 -13.39 0.95
CA ASN A 117 4.55 -13.50 0.04
C ASN A 117 4.09 -13.75 -1.41
N PHE A 118 5.02 -13.65 -2.35
CA PHE A 118 4.74 -13.88 -3.77
C PHE A 118 4.34 -15.32 -4.10
N LYS A 119 4.78 -16.31 -3.32
CA LYS A 119 4.42 -17.70 -3.56
C LYS A 119 2.93 -17.91 -3.41
N ASP A 120 2.34 -17.38 -2.35
CA ASP A 120 0.88 -17.46 -2.10
C ASP A 120 0.09 -16.84 -3.26
N ILE A 121 0.62 -15.77 -3.86
CA ILE A 121 0.02 -15.12 -5.04
C ILE A 121 0.13 -16.04 -6.26
N PHE A 122 1.32 -16.60 -6.55
CA PHE A 122 1.52 -17.45 -7.72
C PHE A 122 0.66 -18.70 -7.69
N ASP A 123 0.39 -19.23 -6.52
CA ASP A 123 -0.45 -20.42 -6.34
C ASP A 123 -1.95 -20.14 -6.58
N THR A 124 -2.37 -18.89 -6.50
CA THR A 124 -3.79 -18.50 -6.55
C THR A 124 -4.15 -17.55 -7.69
N PHE A 125 -3.16 -16.83 -8.26
CA PHE A 125 -3.41 -15.81 -9.29
C PHE A 125 -3.71 -16.43 -10.64
N ASP A 126 -4.88 -16.08 -11.20
CA ASP A 126 -5.27 -16.40 -12.57
C ASP A 126 -5.51 -15.13 -13.40
N LEU A 127 -4.66 -14.91 -14.39
CA LEU A 127 -4.75 -13.76 -15.29
C LEU A 127 -6.09 -13.73 -16.05
N SER A 128 -6.70 -14.91 -16.31
CA SER A 128 -7.98 -15.01 -17.01
C SER A 128 -9.16 -14.54 -16.18
N SER A 129 -9.01 -14.48 -14.86
CA SER A 129 -10.04 -14.00 -13.93
C SER A 129 -10.19 -12.48 -13.91
N LEU A 130 -9.24 -11.74 -14.50
CA LEU A 130 -9.26 -10.29 -14.49
C LEU A 130 -10.34 -9.72 -15.40
N SER A 131 -11.12 -8.78 -14.86
CA SER A 131 -12.13 -8.03 -15.59
C SER A 131 -11.50 -7.07 -16.59
N LYS A 132 -12.20 -6.83 -17.72
CA LYS A 132 -11.84 -5.79 -18.68
C LYS A 132 -12.30 -4.40 -18.23
N ALA A 133 -13.20 -4.30 -17.27
CA ALA A 133 -13.67 -3.03 -16.72
C ALA A 133 -12.58 -2.35 -15.89
N PRO A 134 -12.49 -1.01 -15.91
CA PRO A 134 -11.55 -0.27 -15.06
C PRO A 134 -11.72 -0.63 -13.59
N ALA A 135 -10.60 -0.82 -12.89
CA ALA A 135 -10.59 -1.21 -11.49
C ALA A 135 -10.51 0.04 -10.59
N LYS A 136 -11.44 0.16 -9.65
CA LYS A 136 -11.49 1.30 -8.70
C LYS A 136 -10.49 1.07 -7.57
N LEU A 137 -9.55 2.00 -7.43
CA LEU A 137 -8.59 2.00 -6.34
C LEU A 137 -9.15 2.74 -5.12
N ASN A 138 -9.25 2.04 -4.00
CA ASN A 138 -9.65 2.61 -2.72
C ASN A 138 -8.44 2.67 -1.78
N ILE A 139 -8.01 3.88 -1.42
CA ILE A 139 -6.88 4.12 -0.51
C ILE A 139 -7.16 3.59 0.90
N SER A 140 -8.40 3.68 1.36
CA SER A 140 -8.76 3.13 2.68
C SER A 140 -8.53 1.61 2.74
N SER A 141 -8.80 0.89 1.65
CA SER A 141 -8.50 -0.55 1.56
C SER A 141 -6.99 -0.82 1.59
N LEU A 142 -6.19 0.02 0.92
CA LEU A 142 -4.73 -0.09 0.96
C LEU A 142 -4.18 0.14 2.36
N ASN A 143 -4.66 1.17 3.06
CA ASN A 143 -4.25 1.47 4.42
C ASN A 143 -4.60 0.32 5.38
N ALA A 144 -5.81 -0.25 5.25
CA ALA A 144 -6.23 -1.38 6.06
C ALA A 144 -5.37 -2.63 5.81
N LEU A 145 -5.03 -2.92 4.56
CA LEU A 145 -4.09 -4.01 4.23
C LEU A 145 -2.69 -3.75 4.77
N SER A 146 -2.20 -2.50 4.68
CA SER A 146 -0.88 -2.14 5.20
C SER A 146 -0.83 -2.26 6.72
N GLN A 147 -1.85 -1.80 7.42
CA GLN A 147 -1.97 -1.97 8.85
C GLN A 147 -1.94 -3.46 9.24
N LYS A 148 -2.72 -4.29 8.55
CA LYS A 148 -2.71 -5.74 8.77
C LYS A 148 -1.34 -6.35 8.51
N ALA A 149 -0.66 -5.93 7.43
CA ALA A 149 0.68 -6.41 7.10
C ALA A 149 1.70 -6.06 8.19
N VAL A 150 1.65 -4.83 8.73
CA VAL A 150 2.50 -4.41 9.86
C VAL A 150 2.22 -5.25 11.10
N GLN A 151 0.94 -5.47 11.44
CA GLN A 151 0.54 -6.22 12.63
C GLN A 151 0.94 -7.71 12.58
N GLU A 152 1.09 -8.28 11.38
CA GLU A 152 1.53 -9.67 11.18
C GLU A 152 3.06 -9.84 11.21
N LEU A 153 3.85 -8.74 11.22
CA LEU A 153 5.31 -8.83 11.31
C LEU A 153 5.76 -9.43 12.63
N SER A 154 6.78 -10.28 12.57
CA SER A 154 7.47 -10.79 13.76
C SER A 154 8.42 -9.74 14.35
N ILE A 155 8.79 -9.91 15.62
CA ILE A 155 9.78 -9.03 16.26
C ILE A 155 11.10 -8.99 15.47
N ASN A 156 11.54 -10.10 14.89
CA ASN A 156 12.79 -10.17 14.13
C ASN A 156 12.76 -9.30 12.87
N GLU A 157 11.58 -9.10 12.25
CA GLU A 157 11.42 -8.28 11.04
C GLU A 157 11.39 -6.78 11.34
N VAL A 158 11.18 -6.40 12.60
CA VAL A 158 11.10 -5.00 13.03
C VAL A 158 12.21 -4.60 14.01
N GLU A 159 13.03 -5.53 14.47
CA GLU A 159 14.05 -5.29 15.52
C GLU A 159 15.05 -4.19 15.12
N ASP A 160 15.52 -4.22 13.88
CA ASP A 160 16.44 -3.20 13.36
C ASP A 160 15.79 -1.81 13.34
N TYR A 161 14.53 -1.73 12.93
CA TYR A 161 13.80 -0.47 12.94
C TYR A 161 13.54 0.04 14.35
N ILE A 162 13.10 -0.83 15.25
CA ILE A 162 12.88 -0.52 16.68
C ILE A 162 14.17 -0.01 17.32
N SER A 163 15.30 -0.66 17.03
CA SER A 163 16.62 -0.22 17.51
C SER A 163 17.00 1.15 16.92
N SER A 164 16.71 1.39 15.65
CA SER A 164 17.03 2.66 14.97
C SER A 164 16.30 3.87 15.55
N ILE A 165 15.10 3.68 16.12
CA ILE A 165 14.32 4.74 16.79
C ILE A 165 14.71 4.90 18.27
N GLY A 166 15.71 4.13 18.74
CA GLY A 166 16.29 4.28 20.06
C GLY A 166 15.56 3.54 21.19
N VAL A 167 14.79 2.49 20.87
CA VAL A 167 14.21 1.60 21.88
C VAL A 167 15.31 0.68 22.40
N PRO A 168 15.53 0.59 23.74
CA PRO A 168 16.46 -0.34 24.34
C PRO A 168 16.12 -1.79 24.00
N LYS A 169 17.16 -2.62 23.80
CA LYS A 169 17.00 -4.01 23.37
C LYS A 169 16.15 -4.86 24.33
N ASP A 170 16.28 -4.62 25.61
CA ASP A 170 15.51 -5.30 26.66
C ASP A 170 14.02 -4.93 26.64
N LEU A 171 13.67 -3.78 26.09
CA LEU A 171 12.29 -3.31 25.93
C LEU A 171 11.69 -3.61 24.54
N SER A 172 12.50 -3.99 23.56
CA SER A 172 12.07 -4.11 22.15
C SER A 172 10.85 -5.01 21.97
N ARG A 173 10.83 -6.18 22.61
CA ARG A 173 9.70 -7.10 22.51
C ARG A 173 8.43 -6.53 23.14
N ASN A 174 8.53 -6.02 24.37
CA ASN A 174 7.37 -5.45 25.07
C ASN A 174 6.82 -4.23 24.30
N PHE A 175 7.72 -3.38 23.79
CA PHE A 175 7.35 -2.25 22.96
C PHE A 175 6.63 -2.71 21.70
N TRP A 176 7.16 -3.72 20.98
CA TRP A 176 6.54 -4.25 19.77
C TRP A 176 5.16 -4.84 20.03
N ASP A 177 5.02 -5.66 21.06
CA ASP A 177 3.75 -6.30 21.40
C ASP A 177 2.65 -5.28 21.75
N MET A 178 3.03 -4.14 22.33
CA MET A 178 2.12 -3.01 22.57
C MET A 178 1.89 -2.17 21.31
N ALA A 179 2.93 -1.89 20.53
CA ALA A 179 2.87 -0.99 19.39
C ALA A 179 2.06 -1.57 18.24
N LYS A 180 2.26 -2.85 17.88
CA LYS A 180 1.68 -3.47 16.68
C LYS A 180 0.16 -3.36 16.58
N GLU A 181 -0.55 -3.32 17.70
CA GLU A 181 -2.02 -3.18 17.72
C GLU A 181 -2.49 -1.72 17.58
N ASN A 182 -1.59 -0.76 17.82
CA ASN A 182 -1.90 0.66 17.87
C ASN A 182 -1.32 1.48 16.72
N ILE A 183 -0.65 0.84 15.76
CA ILE A 183 0.00 1.48 14.61
C ILE A 183 -0.62 1.03 13.30
N SER A 184 -0.54 1.90 12.30
CA SER A 184 -0.93 1.61 10.91
C SER A 184 0.28 1.44 10.00
N THR A 185 1.41 2.04 10.35
CA THR A 185 2.68 1.96 9.62
C THR A 185 3.84 1.81 10.60
N LYS A 186 5.00 1.34 10.12
CA LYS A 186 6.22 1.31 10.94
C LYS A 186 6.63 2.69 11.44
N HIS A 187 6.34 3.75 10.71
CA HIS A 187 6.68 5.12 11.10
C HIS A 187 5.95 5.57 12.38
N ASP A 188 4.75 5.05 12.63
CA ASP A 188 3.98 5.39 13.82
C ASP A 188 4.69 4.95 15.12
N MET A 189 5.57 3.94 15.03
CA MET A 189 6.38 3.49 16.17
C MET A 189 7.29 4.59 16.72
N GLU A 190 7.79 5.48 15.86
CA GLU A 190 8.65 6.58 16.30
C GLU A 190 7.89 7.56 17.21
N GLU A 191 6.68 7.95 16.79
CA GLU A 191 5.82 8.83 17.59
C GLU A 191 5.37 8.13 18.89
N LEU A 192 5.00 6.85 18.78
CA LEU A 192 4.61 6.08 19.95
C LEU A 192 5.78 5.95 20.96
N TRP A 193 7.01 5.74 20.47
CA TRP A 193 8.18 5.70 21.34
C TRP A 193 8.51 7.06 21.98
N LYS A 194 8.29 8.16 21.25
CA LYS A 194 8.42 9.52 21.81
C LYS A 194 7.45 9.72 22.99
N ILE A 195 6.21 9.23 22.84
CA ILE A 195 5.22 9.25 23.93
C ILE A 195 5.70 8.43 25.13
N CYS A 196 6.18 7.21 24.90
CA CYS A 196 6.68 6.34 25.97
C CYS A 196 7.85 6.93 26.78
N LYS A 197 8.66 7.79 26.15
CA LYS A 197 9.82 8.44 26.79
C LYS A 197 9.50 9.77 27.48
N ARG A 198 8.34 10.36 27.19
CA ARG A 198 7.99 11.66 27.75
C ARG A 198 7.58 11.55 29.20
N ASP A 199 8.17 12.39 30.03
CA ASP A 199 7.52 12.82 31.26
C ASP A 199 6.29 13.66 30.84
N VAL A 200 5.11 13.15 31.12
CA VAL A 200 3.86 13.83 30.75
C VAL A 200 3.64 14.97 31.77
N GLU A 201 3.97 16.18 31.38
CA GLU A 201 3.50 17.38 32.07
C GLU A 201 2.09 17.69 31.59
N LEU A 202 1.13 17.66 32.51
CA LEU A 202 -0.24 18.04 32.22
C LEU A 202 -0.34 19.56 32.11
N ASP A 203 -0.90 20.06 30.99
CA ASP A 203 -1.17 21.49 30.83
C ASP A 203 -2.33 21.91 31.75
N LYS A 204 -2.06 22.84 32.67
CA LYS A 204 -3.09 23.40 33.58
C LYS A 204 -4.19 24.20 32.87
N ALA A 205 -3.92 24.61 31.62
CA ALA A 205 -4.91 25.29 30.80
C ALA A 205 -5.83 24.32 30.04
N ASP A 206 -5.55 23.03 30.07
CA ASP A 206 -6.38 22.00 29.42
C ASP A 206 -7.74 21.93 30.11
N PRO A 207 -8.86 21.99 29.37
CA PRO A 207 -10.20 21.85 29.93
C PRO A 207 -10.42 20.57 30.73
N ASP A 208 -9.67 19.52 30.42
CA ASP A 208 -9.71 18.21 31.07
C ASP A 208 -8.63 18.01 32.13
N TYR A 209 -7.90 19.06 32.53
CA TYR A 209 -6.76 18.99 33.45
C TYR A 209 -7.08 18.22 34.75
N GLU A 210 -8.20 18.57 35.42
CA GLU A 210 -8.59 17.89 36.67
C GLU A 210 -8.89 16.38 36.44
N PHE A 211 -9.53 16.07 35.32
CA PHE A 211 -9.80 14.68 34.94
C PHE A 211 -8.49 13.94 34.64
N LEU A 212 -7.60 14.52 33.85
CA LEU A 212 -6.29 13.92 33.49
C LEU A 212 -5.42 13.72 34.74
N GLN A 213 -5.38 14.69 35.63
CA GLN A 213 -4.63 14.59 36.88
C GLN A 213 -5.15 13.44 37.77
N LYS A 214 -6.47 13.31 37.86
CA LYS A 214 -7.10 12.21 38.61
C LYS A 214 -6.86 10.86 37.94
N ALA A 215 -7.01 10.77 36.63
CA ALA A 215 -6.75 9.55 35.87
C ALA A 215 -5.28 9.11 35.99
N PHE A 216 -4.34 10.05 35.91
CA PHE A 216 -2.91 9.80 36.08
C PHE A 216 -2.56 9.32 37.51
N SER A 217 -3.18 9.90 38.52
CA SER A 217 -2.98 9.45 39.92
C SER A 217 -3.42 8.01 40.16
N LEU A 218 -4.51 7.60 39.52
CA LEU A 218 -5.03 6.23 39.58
C LEU A 218 -4.11 5.21 38.87
N LEU A 219 -3.35 5.62 37.85
CA LEU A 219 -2.45 4.72 37.12
C LEU A 219 -1.41 4.07 38.04
N LYS A 220 -0.93 4.81 39.03
CA LYS A 220 0.09 4.30 40.00
C LYS A 220 -0.40 3.10 40.81
N GLU A 221 -1.72 2.97 41.01
CA GLU A 221 -2.32 1.85 41.77
C GLU A 221 -2.16 0.53 41.03
N PHE A 222 -2.03 0.55 39.71
CA PHE A 222 -2.07 -0.64 38.84
C PHE A 222 -0.72 -1.03 38.22
N ASN A 223 0.37 -0.28 38.49
CA ASN A 223 1.70 -0.51 37.89
C ASN A 223 2.27 -1.92 38.08
N LYS A 224 1.77 -2.67 39.04
CA LYS A 224 2.26 -4.04 39.38
C LYS A 224 1.26 -5.13 38.96
N GLU A 225 0.12 -4.76 38.40
CA GLU A 225 -0.91 -5.71 38.04
C GLU A 225 -0.62 -6.33 36.64
N PRO A 226 -1.09 -7.56 36.39
CA PRO A 226 -0.85 -8.25 35.10
C PRO A 226 -1.42 -7.53 33.88
N GLU A 227 -2.55 -6.85 34.04
CA GLU A 227 -3.25 -6.07 33.00
C GLU A 227 -3.48 -4.62 33.44
N PRO A 228 -2.43 -3.82 33.67
CA PRO A 228 -2.55 -2.52 34.31
C PRO A 228 -3.44 -1.56 33.53
N TRP A 229 -3.36 -1.57 32.20
CA TRP A 229 -4.15 -0.70 31.33
C TRP A 229 -5.64 -0.98 31.43
N LYS A 230 -6.05 -2.23 31.40
CA LYS A 230 -7.46 -2.64 31.50
C LYS A 230 -8.07 -2.24 32.84
N LEU A 231 -7.39 -2.59 33.93
CA LEU A 231 -7.82 -2.26 35.27
C LEU A 231 -7.90 -0.75 35.49
N TRP A 232 -6.90 -0.01 35.01
CA TRP A 232 -6.88 1.44 35.09
C TRP A 232 -8.04 2.06 34.30
N THR A 233 -8.27 1.66 33.04
CA THR A 233 -9.35 2.19 32.22
C THR A 233 -10.72 1.89 32.80
N GLU A 234 -10.95 0.72 33.37
CA GLU A 234 -12.20 0.39 34.09
C GLU A 234 -12.41 1.26 35.32
N LYS A 235 -11.34 1.53 36.09
CA LYS A 235 -11.39 2.40 37.27
C LYS A 235 -11.67 3.83 36.87
N VAL A 236 -10.99 4.34 35.84
CA VAL A 236 -11.18 5.70 35.32
C VAL A 236 -12.61 5.88 34.82
N LYS A 237 -13.19 4.92 34.11
CA LYS A 237 -14.59 4.92 33.66
C LYS A 237 -15.56 5.05 34.84
N LYS A 238 -15.33 4.26 35.89
CA LYS A 238 -16.19 4.30 37.11
C LYS A 238 -16.11 5.65 37.85
N VAL A 239 -14.92 6.23 37.93
CA VAL A 239 -14.71 7.45 38.70
C VAL A 239 -15.13 8.70 37.94
N SER A 240 -14.92 8.72 36.62
CA SER A 240 -15.24 9.87 35.77
C SER A 240 -16.66 9.86 35.20
N GLN A 241 -17.30 8.71 35.18
CA GLN A 241 -18.57 8.45 34.46
C GLN A 241 -18.50 8.71 32.95
N ARG A 242 -17.29 8.92 32.36
CA ARG A 242 -17.06 9.11 30.93
C ARG A 242 -17.10 7.80 30.18
N LYS A 243 -17.55 7.82 28.92
CA LYS A 243 -17.70 6.65 28.06
C LYS A 243 -17.12 6.90 26.67
N GLY A 244 -16.55 5.85 26.08
CA GLY A 244 -16.10 5.88 24.68
C GLY A 244 -15.07 6.96 24.39
N LYS A 245 -15.37 7.87 23.45
CA LYS A 245 -14.45 8.95 22.99
C LYS A 245 -14.23 10.07 24.01
N GLU A 246 -14.98 10.11 25.10
CA GLU A 246 -14.82 11.09 26.18
C GLU A 246 -13.78 10.65 27.23
N LEU A 247 -13.23 9.46 27.07
CA LEU A 247 -12.20 8.87 27.90
C LEU A 247 -10.83 9.09 27.31
#